data_c88e13cd344567efb5381d229106a7fc
#
_entry.id   c88e13cd344567efb5381d229106a7fc
#
_cell.length_a   1.000
_cell.length_b   1.000
_cell.length_c   1.000
_cell.angle_alpha   90.00
_cell.angle_beta   90.00
_cell.angle_gamma   90.00
#
_symmetry.space_group_name_H-M   'P 1'
#
loop_
_entity.id
_entity.type
_entity.pdbx_description
1 polymer ?
#
loop_
_entity_poly.entity_id
_entity_poly.type
_entity_poly.pdbx_seq_one_letter_code
_entity_poly.pdbx_strand_id
1 'polypeptide(L)'
;MRERVLDAIYKKLDEDPENENLQRQITLLNMASICTIDSFCLDVVKNNFYELENVSPNFRIADTPEIELLKQEILDELFENKYLSEDKDFTKLINTYTSYRDDTPLKDLILSIYSYISSSPYPLKWLNEKIEMFNIKDELDKDFSQTPWGKVLLEEMDEELTDDLAILEDTVKGMEYEKELEIF
;
A
#
# COMPACT_ATOMS: atom_id res chain seq x y z
N MET A 1 -16.68 -15.69 17.28
CA MET A 1 -15.70 -15.59 18.40
C MET A 1 -16.39 -15.40 19.74
N ARG A 2 -17.31 -14.46 19.89
CA ARG A 2 -18.11 -14.23 21.12
C ARG A 2 -18.83 -15.49 21.59
N GLU A 3 -19.52 -16.23 20.72
CA GLU A 3 -20.20 -17.49 21.03
C GLU A 3 -19.24 -18.53 21.61
N ARG A 4 -18.06 -18.69 21.04
CA ARG A 4 -17.04 -19.64 21.53
C ARG A 4 -16.55 -19.30 22.94
N VAL A 5 -16.45 -18.01 23.26
CA VAL A 5 -16.09 -17.56 24.62
C VAL A 5 -17.24 -17.84 25.58
N LEU A 6 -18.47 -17.56 25.16
CA LEU A 6 -19.68 -17.81 25.93
C LEU A 6 -19.84 -19.30 26.27
N ASP A 7 -19.68 -20.17 25.26
CA ASP A 7 -19.75 -21.64 25.44
C ASP A 7 -18.67 -22.14 26.42
N ALA A 8 -17.47 -21.57 26.35
CA ALA A 8 -16.40 -21.94 27.29
C ALA A 8 -16.69 -21.50 28.73
N ILE A 9 -17.37 -20.34 28.90
CA ILE A 9 -17.79 -19.87 30.21
C ILE A 9 -18.92 -20.75 30.75
N TYR A 10 -19.91 -21.10 29.92
CA TYR A 10 -21.00 -22.01 30.35
C TYR A 10 -20.49 -23.38 30.77
N LYS A 11 -19.57 -23.99 30.01
CA LYS A 11 -18.94 -25.26 30.38
C LYS A 11 -18.27 -25.22 31.75
N LYS A 12 -17.60 -24.11 32.08
CA LYS A 12 -16.98 -23.93 33.40
C LYS A 12 -18.02 -23.65 34.48
N LEU A 13 -19.11 -22.99 34.16
CA LEU A 13 -20.20 -22.73 35.07
C LEU A 13 -20.98 -24.03 35.42
N ASP A 14 -21.07 -24.97 34.46
CA ASP A 14 -21.65 -26.30 34.71
C ASP A 14 -20.81 -27.11 35.73
N GLU A 15 -19.48 -26.88 35.77
CA GLU A 15 -18.58 -27.51 36.75
C GLU A 15 -18.65 -26.81 38.13
N ASP A 16 -18.88 -25.51 38.16
CA ASP A 16 -18.98 -24.68 39.39
C ASP A 16 -20.10 -23.65 39.25
N PRO A 17 -21.39 -24.08 39.51
CA PRO A 17 -22.57 -23.22 39.28
C PRO A 17 -22.65 -22.00 40.19
N GLU A 18 -22.00 -22.04 41.37
CA GLU A 18 -22.03 -20.92 42.31
C GLU A 18 -20.92 -19.90 42.11
N ASN A 19 -20.14 -20.04 41.03
CA ASN A 19 -19.04 -19.11 40.73
C ASN A 19 -19.57 -17.75 40.29
N GLU A 20 -19.68 -16.82 41.22
CA GLU A 20 -20.14 -15.44 40.97
C GLU A 20 -19.30 -14.72 39.92
N ASN A 21 -18.02 -15.03 39.81
CA ASN A 21 -17.12 -14.41 38.82
C ASN A 21 -17.50 -14.85 37.40
N LEU A 22 -17.78 -16.14 37.17
CA LEU A 22 -18.22 -16.65 35.88
C LEU A 22 -19.59 -16.08 35.49
N GLN A 23 -20.53 -16.00 36.42
CA GLN A 23 -21.85 -15.37 36.20
C GLN A 23 -21.70 -13.87 35.80
N ARG A 24 -20.83 -13.15 36.49
CA ARG A 24 -20.50 -11.77 36.14
C ARG A 24 -19.85 -11.64 34.75
N GLN A 25 -18.98 -12.57 34.37
CA GLN A 25 -18.35 -12.56 33.05
C GLN A 25 -19.36 -12.72 31.91
N ILE A 26 -20.41 -13.52 32.06
CA ILE A 26 -21.50 -13.65 31.08
C ILE A 26 -22.17 -12.27 30.84
N THR A 27 -22.44 -11.53 31.90
CA THR A 27 -23.03 -10.21 31.78
C THR A 27 -22.09 -9.21 31.10
N LEU A 28 -20.82 -9.21 31.48
CA LEU A 28 -19.79 -8.34 30.92
C LEU A 28 -19.47 -8.67 29.46
N LEU A 29 -19.59 -9.94 29.06
CA LEU A 29 -19.34 -10.37 27.67
C LEU A 29 -20.29 -9.70 26.68
N ASN A 30 -21.52 -9.40 27.10
CA ASN A 30 -22.47 -8.66 26.23
C ASN A 30 -22.04 -7.23 25.96
N MET A 31 -21.26 -6.64 26.86
CA MET A 31 -20.73 -5.29 26.74
C MET A 31 -19.30 -5.26 26.17
N ALA A 32 -18.66 -6.42 26.07
CA ALA A 32 -17.27 -6.54 25.59
C ALA A 32 -17.21 -6.36 24.07
N SER A 33 -16.26 -5.56 23.60
CA SER A 33 -15.97 -5.36 22.16
C SER A 33 -15.13 -6.52 21.64
N ILE A 34 -15.77 -7.67 21.37
CA ILE A 34 -15.13 -8.81 20.70
C ILE A 34 -15.42 -8.73 19.21
N CYS A 35 -14.54 -8.09 18.47
CA CYS A 35 -14.68 -7.83 17.05
C CYS A 35 -13.31 -7.82 16.35
N THR A 36 -13.29 -7.72 15.02
CA THR A 36 -12.07 -7.44 14.27
C THR A 36 -11.62 -6.00 14.51
N ILE A 37 -10.35 -5.72 14.23
CA ILE A 37 -9.81 -4.35 14.37
C ILE A 37 -10.57 -3.36 13.46
N ASP A 38 -10.95 -3.77 12.27
CA ASP A 38 -11.73 -2.93 11.33
C ASP A 38 -13.10 -2.60 11.88
N SER A 39 -13.80 -3.60 12.46
CA SER A 39 -15.11 -3.37 13.11
C SER A 39 -14.98 -2.44 14.30
N PHE A 40 -13.91 -2.59 15.09
CA PHE A 40 -13.62 -1.68 16.20
C PHE A 40 -13.40 -0.25 15.71
N CYS A 41 -12.56 -0.06 14.69
CA CYS A 41 -12.31 1.26 14.07
C CYS A 41 -13.61 1.87 13.53
N LEU A 42 -14.45 1.08 12.86
CA LEU A 42 -15.74 1.52 12.35
C LEU A 42 -16.68 1.98 13.49
N ASP A 43 -16.74 1.24 14.60
CA ASP A 43 -17.53 1.60 15.77
C ASP A 43 -17.03 2.89 16.42
N VAL A 44 -15.70 3.07 16.51
CA VAL A 44 -15.10 4.32 17.01
C VAL A 44 -15.51 5.50 16.13
N VAL A 45 -15.41 5.38 14.81
CA VAL A 45 -15.82 6.44 13.88
C VAL A 45 -17.32 6.71 13.98
N LYS A 46 -18.18 5.68 14.05
CA LYS A 46 -19.63 5.84 14.19
C LYS A 46 -20.06 6.51 15.49
N ASN A 47 -19.35 6.25 16.57
CA ASN A 47 -19.68 6.84 17.87
C ASN A 47 -19.14 8.27 18.03
N ASN A 48 -18.17 8.67 17.20
CA ASN A 48 -17.52 9.99 17.28
C ASN A 48 -17.60 10.77 15.95
N PHE A 49 -18.55 10.45 15.07
CA PHE A 49 -18.67 11.09 13.75
C PHE A 49 -18.81 12.62 13.82
N TYR A 50 -19.36 13.13 14.92
CA TYR A 50 -19.57 14.56 15.15
C TYR A 50 -18.25 15.34 15.38
N GLU A 51 -17.15 14.66 15.66
CA GLU A 51 -15.82 15.25 15.75
C GLU A 51 -15.09 15.28 14.38
N LEU A 52 -15.67 14.64 13.36
CA LEU A 52 -15.08 14.52 12.02
C LEU A 52 -15.80 15.45 11.04
N GLU A 53 -15.08 16.39 10.45
CA GLU A 53 -15.66 17.46 9.61
C GLU A 53 -16.41 16.95 8.36
N ASN A 54 -16.03 15.78 7.82
CA ASN A 54 -16.51 15.30 6.52
C ASN A 54 -17.21 13.93 6.60
N VAL A 55 -17.67 13.51 7.78
CA VAL A 55 -18.32 12.21 7.96
C VAL A 55 -19.80 12.39 8.30
N SER A 56 -20.68 11.89 7.44
CA SER A 56 -22.12 11.89 7.70
C SER A 56 -22.49 10.84 8.75
N PRO A 57 -23.49 11.07 9.61
CA PRO A 57 -23.97 10.05 10.58
C PRO A 57 -24.36 8.72 9.93
N ASN A 58 -24.83 8.75 8.68
CA ASN A 58 -25.27 7.58 7.92
C ASN A 58 -24.22 7.10 6.90
N PHE A 59 -22.94 7.33 7.18
CA PHE A 59 -21.90 6.84 6.28
C PHE A 59 -21.89 5.31 6.21
N ARG A 60 -21.47 4.79 5.07
CA ARG A 60 -21.19 3.38 4.85
C ARG A 60 -19.78 3.21 4.30
N ILE A 61 -19.24 2.04 4.47
CA ILE A 61 -18.00 1.67 3.78
C ILE A 61 -18.37 1.35 2.34
N ALA A 62 -17.67 1.98 1.39
CA ALA A 62 -17.80 1.69 -0.03
C ALA A 62 -17.19 0.32 -0.34
N ASP A 63 -17.71 -0.37 -1.35
CA ASP A 63 -17.09 -1.59 -1.86
C ASP A 63 -15.90 -1.29 -2.79
N THR A 64 -15.11 -2.31 -3.07
CA THR A 64 -13.89 -2.14 -3.88
C THR A 64 -14.16 -1.60 -5.27
N PRO A 65 -15.16 -2.09 -6.05
CA PRO A 65 -15.47 -1.54 -7.37
C PRO A 65 -15.89 -0.07 -7.33
N GLU A 66 -16.66 0.33 -6.32
CA GLU A 66 -17.09 1.72 -6.14
C GLU A 66 -15.90 2.64 -5.85
N ILE A 67 -14.96 2.18 -5.02
CA ILE A 67 -13.73 2.93 -4.71
C ILE A 67 -12.86 3.09 -5.97
N GLU A 68 -12.69 2.03 -6.76
CA GLU A 68 -11.89 2.10 -7.99
C GLU A 68 -12.51 3.05 -9.02
N LEU A 69 -13.83 3.00 -9.20
CA LEU A 69 -14.53 3.94 -10.09
C LEU A 69 -14.36 5.39 -9.62
N LEU A 70 -14.54 5.65 -8.32
CA LEU A 70 -14.39 6.98 -7.75
C LEU A 70 -12.95 7.53 -7.92
N LYS A 71 -11.95 6.68 -7.74
CA LYS A 71 -10.55 7.07 -7.98
C LYS A 71 -10.31 7.49 -9.42
N GLN A 72 -10.86 6.73 -10.37
CA GLN A 72 -10.74 7.06 -11.79
C GLN A 72 -11.43 8.38 -12.13
N GLU A 73 -12.67 8.58 -11.66
CA GLU A 73 -13.42 9.82 -11.89
C GLU A 73 -12.67 11.05 -11.34
N ILE A 74 -12.17 10.97 -10.10
CA ILE A 74 -11.41 12.06 -9.48
C ILE A 74 -10.11 12.33 -10.25
N LEU A 75 -9.43 11.28 -10.72
CA LEU A 75 -8.19 11.42 -11.47
C LEU A 75 -8.43 12.04 -12.84
N ASP A 76 -9.51 11.65 -13.53
CA ASP A 76 -9.92 12.24 -14.80
C ASP A 76 -10.24 13.74 -14.64
N GLU A 77 -11.03 14.11 -13.64
CA GLU A 77 -11.33 15.50 -13.32
C GLU A 77 -10.06 16.30 -12.98
N LEU A 78 -9.14 15.72 -12.23
CA LEU A 78 -7.86 16.33 -11.91
C LEU A 78 -7.03 16.62 -13.18
N PHE A 79 -6.96 15.66 -14.11
CA PHE A 79 -6.25 15.81 -15.36
C PHE A 79 -6.88 16.87 -16.25
N GLU A 80 -8.22 16.87 -16.40
CA GLU A 80 -8.93 17.90 -17.13
C GLU A 80 -8.64 19.32 -16.58
N ASN A 81 -8.71 19.49 -15.26
CA ASN A 81 -8.41 20.75 -14.60
C ASN A 81 -6.95 21.19 -14.84
N LYS A 82 -6.01 20.24 -14.82
CA LYS A 82 -4.60 20.51 -15.10
C LYS A 82 -4.34 20.91 -16.57
N TYR A 83 -5.00 20.28 -17.52
CA TYR A 83 -4.95 20.66 -18.93
C TYR A 83 -5.54 22.07 -19.15
N LEU A 84 -6.69 22.38 -18.55
CA LEU A 84 -7.33 23.68 -18.67
C LEU A 84 -6.51 24.82 -18.06
N SER A 85 -5.73 24.55 -17.03
CA SER A 85 -4.86 25.53 -16.38
C SER A 85 -3.55 25.79 -17.11
N GLU A 86 -3.26 25.07 -18.20
CA GLU A 86 -2.00 25.14 -18.97
C GLU A 86 -0.75 25.00 -18.08
N ASP A 87 -0.81 24.15 -17.06
CA ASP A 87 0.26 23.92 -16.11
C ASP A 87 1.49 23.34 -16.83
N LYS A 88 2.59 24.12 -16.83
CA LYS A 88 3.82 23.76 -17.56
C LYS A 88 4.52 22.54 -16.96
N ASP A 89 4.45 22.36 -15.66
CA ASP A 89 5.11 21.23 -15.00
C ASP A 89 4.29 19.96 -15.21
N PHE A 90 2.96 20.06 -15.21
CA PHE A 90 2.09 18.99 -15.65
C PHE A 90 2.33 18.59 -17.11
N THR A 91 2.49 19.56 -18.00
CA THR A 91 2.81 19.30 -19.41
C THR A 91 4.14 18.55 -19.57
N LYS A 92 5.17 18.90 -18.80
CA LYS A 92 6.43 18.16 -18.79
C LYS A 92 6.26 16.73 -18.28
N LEU A 93 5.50 16.57 -17.20
CA LEU A 93 5.21 15.26 -16.62
C LEU A 93 4.50 14.35 -17.63
N ILE A 94 3.45 14.85 -18.29
CA ILE A 94 2.74 14.15 -19.35
C ILE A 94 3.71 13.72 -20.46
N ASN A 95 4.51 14.64 -20.99
CA ASN A 95 5.46 14.36 -22.08
C ASN A 95 6.55 13.34 -21.69
N THR A 96 6.82 13.17 -20.41
CA THR A 96 7.84 12.23 -19.92
C THR A 96 7.28 10.82 -19.76
N TYR A 97 6.05 10.69 -19.24
CA TYR A 97 5.49 9.40 -18.81
C TYR A 97 4.39 8.88 -19.71
N THR A 98 3.94 9.64 -20.71
CA THR A 98 2.87 9.20 -21.62
C THR A 98 3.36 9.11 -23.05
N SER A 99 2.73 8.26 -23.83
CA SER A 99 2.88 8.24 -25.27
C SER A 99 1.86 9.18 -25.93
N TYR A 100 2.09 9.55 -27.19
CA TYR A 100 1.25 10.49 -27.92
C TYR A 100 -0.24 10.09 -27.87
N ARG A 101 -1.07 10.85 -27.12
CA ARG A 101 -2.52 10.73 -26.94
C ARG A 101 -3.03 9.70 -25.93
N ASP A 102 -2.21 9.18 -25.05
CA ASP A 102 -2.67 8.21 -24.02
C ASP A 102 -2.10 8.57 -22.65
N ASP A 103 -2.94 9.07 -21.76
CA ASP A 103 -2.60 9.45 -20.38
C ASP A 103 -2.68 8.27 -19.40
N THR A 104 -3.20 7.13 -19.85
CA THR A 104 -3.43 5.95 -19.03
C THR A 104 -2.19 5.52 -18.26
N PRO A 105 -0.98 5.44 -18.87
CA PRO A 105 0.21 5.01 -18.14
C PRO A 105 0.56 5.90 -16.94
N LEU A 106 0.36 7.21 -17.07
CA LEU A 106 0.61 8.13 -15.96
C LEU A 106 -0.47 8.01 -14.88
N LYS A 107 -1.73 7.85 -15.28
CA LYS A 107 -2.85 7.61 -14.34
C LYS A 107 -2.64 6.35 -13.53
N ASP A 108 -2.25 5.25 -14.16
CA ASP A 108 -1.95 3.98 -13.52
C ASP A 108 -0.77 4.09 -12.55
N LEU A 109 0.28 4.81 -12.94
CA LEU A 109 1.41 5.09 -12.05
C LEU A 109 0.98 5.89 -10.82
N ILE A 110 0.17 6.93 -10.99
CA ILE A 110 -0.37 7.73 -9.87
C ILE A 110 -1.21 6.88 -8.94
N LEU A 111 -2.10 6.03 -9.46
CA LEU A 111 -2.93 5.13 -8.66
C LEU A 111 -2.10 4.08 -7.92
N SER A 112 -1.04 3.57 -8.54
CA SER A 112 -0.09 2.66 -7.90
C SER A 112 0.63 3.33 -6.72
N ILE A 113 1.17 4.53 -6.92
CA ILE A 113 1.80 5.32 -5.86
C ILE A 113 0.79 5.64 -4.76
N TYR A 114 -0.43 6.06 -5.11
CA TYR A 114 -1.50 6.33 -4.16
C TYR A 114 -1.82 5.11 -3.29
N SER A 115 -1.95 3.95 -3.91
CA SER A 115 -2.18 2.69 -3.18
C SER A 115 -1.05 2.38 -2.20
N TYR A 116 0.20 2.58 -2.62
CA TYR A 116 1.37 2.36 -1.79
C TYR A 116 1.42 3.31 -0.59
N ILE A 117 1.28 4.61 -0.80
CA ILE A 117 1.34 5.62 0.28
C ILE A 117 0.17 5.51 1.25
N SER A 118 -0.99 5.04 0.79
CA SER A 118 -2.19 4.85 1.62
C SER A 118 -2.01 3.76 2.69
N SER A 119 -1.00 2.89 2.57
CA SER A 119 -0.62 1.95 3.61
C SER A 119 0.13 2.59 4.78
N SER A 120 0.63 3.81 4.61
CA SER A 120 1.31 4.57 5.66
C SER A 120 0.31 5.24 6.61
N PRO A 121 0.59 5.28 7.93
CA PRO A 121 -0.24 6.03 8.89
C PRO A 121 -0.31 7.54 8.60
N TYR A 122 0.71 8.09 7.93
CA TYR A 122 0.82 9.51 7.57
C TYR A 122 1.22 9.68 6.10
N PRO A 123 0.29 9.44 5.14
CA PRO A 123 0.61 9.38 3.71
C PRO A 123 1.28 10.65 3.17
N LEU A 124 0.72 11.81 3.48
CA LEU A 124 1.24 13.09 3.00
C LEU A 124 2.60 13.43 3.59
N LYS A 125 2.83 13.12 4.87
CA LYS A 125 4.13 13.32 5.50
C LYS A 125 5.19 12.44 4.84
N TRP A 126 4.87 11.16 4.65
CA TRP A 126 5.75 10.22 3.97
C TRP A 126 6.09 10.68 2.55
N LEU A 127 5.08 11.12 1.78
CA LEU A 127 5.28 11.61 0.42
C LEU A 127 6.21 12.83 0.39
N ASN A 128 6.00 13.81 1.26
CA ASN A 128 6.85 14.99 1.33
C ASN A 128 8.30 14.65 1.72
N GLU A 129 8.50 13.76 2.68
CA GLU A 129 9.83 13.28 3.05
C GLU A 129 10.55 12.60 1.87
N LYS A 130 9.81 11.84 1.04
CA LYS A 130 10.39 11.21 -0.16
C LYS A 130 10.69 12.22 -1.26
N ILE A 131 9.84 13.22 -1.48
CA ILE A 131 10.09 14.31 -2.43
C ILE A 131 11.37 15.07 -2.05
N GLU A 132 11.58 15.37 -0.76
CA GLU A 132 12.79 16.04 -0.29
C GLU A 132 14.08 15.24 -0.58
N MET A 133 14.01 13.90 -0.62
CA MET A 133 15.15 13.06 -0.99
C MET A 133 15.62 13.28 -2.44
N PHE A 134 14.74 13.79 -3.33
CA PHE A 134 15.07 14.14 -4.72
C PHE A 134 15.44 15.62 -4.89
N ASN A 135 15.42 16.41 -3.82
CA ASN A 135 15.79 17.81 -3.84
C ASN A 135 17.32 17.97 -3.75
N ILE A 136 18.01 17.80 -4.87
CA ILE A 136 19.48 17.82 -4.98
C ILE A 136 20.09 19.24 -5.16
N LYS A 137 19.33 20.30 -4.86
CA LYS A 137 19.82 21.68 -5.09
C LYS A 137 21.14 21.99 -4.37
N ASP A 138 21.36 21.36 -3.23
CA ASP A 138 22.59 21.53 -2.43
C ASP A 138 23.62 20.41 -2.66
N GLU A 139 23.31 19.43 -3.52
CA GLU A 139 24.11 18.22 -3.73
C GLU A 139 24.62 18.06 -5.17
N LEU A 140 24.48 19.10 -6.00
CA LEU A 140 24.90 19.08 -7.41
C LEU A 140 26.37 18.70 -7.65
N ASP A 141 27.20 18.80 -6.62
CA ASP A 141 28.61 18.40 -6.62
C ASP A 141 28.84 16.95 -6.13
N LYS A 142 27.78 16.26 -5.67
CA LYS A 142 27.92 14.85 -5.25
C LYS A 142 27.72 13.91 -6.43
N ASP A 143 28.60 12.93 -6.49
CA ASP A 143 28.42 11.81 -7.40
C ASP A 143 27.05 11.15 -7.19
N PHE A 144 26.35 10.79 -8.24
CA PHE A 144 25.09 10.07 -8.22
C PHE A 144 25.11 8.89 -7.24
N SER A 145 26.22 8.16 -7.19
CA SER A 145 26.43 7.05 -6.26
C SER A 145 26.36 7.42 -4.78
N GLN A 146 26.46 8.69 -4.45
CA GLN A 146 26.41 9.19 -3.05
C GLN A 146 24.99 9.59 -2.61
N THR A 147 24.05 9.70 -3.54
CA THR A 147 22.66 9.99 -3.22
C THR A 147 21.97 8.77 -2.61
N PRO A 148 20.99 8.93 -1.67
CA PRO A 148 20.28 7.78 -1.07
C PRO A 148 19.61 6.87 -2.10
N TRP A 149 19.00 7.46 -3.13
CA TRP A 149 18.31 6.73 -4.19
C TRP A 149 19.28 6.17 -5.25
N GLY A 150 20.41 6.85 -5.48
CA GLY A 150 21.47 6.35 -6.36
C GLY A 150 22.13 5.09 -5.84
N LYS A 151 22.32 4.99 -4.52
CA LYS A 151 22.85 3.76 -3.89
C LYS A 151 21.91 2.59 -4.10
N VAL A 152 20.60 2.76 -3.88
CA VAL A 152 19.60 1.70 -4.07
C VAL A 152 19.60 1.23 -5.53
N LEU A 153 19.61 2.16 -6.49
CA LEU A 153 19.65 1.80 -7.92
C LEU A 153 20.91 1.05 -8.31
N LEU A 154 22.06 1.45 -7.77
CA LEU A 154 23.34 0.78 -8.07
C LEU A 154 23.38 -0.61 -7.42
N GLU A 155 22.84 -0.77 -6.22
CA GLU A 155 22.71 -2.06 -5.55
C GLU A 155 21.81 -3.02 -6.35
N GLU A 156 20.63 -2.59 -6.80
CA GLU A 156 19.74 -3.38 -7.64
C GLU A 156 20.38 -3.74 -8.99
N MET A 157 21.05 -2.79 -9.63
CA MET A 157 21.77 -3.07 -10.90
C MET A 157 22.91 -4.08 -10.70
N ASP A 158 23.62 -4.04 -9.58
CA ASP A 158 24.71 -4.98 -9.27
C ASP A 158 24.16 -6.39 -9.03
N GLU A 159 23.01 -6.50 -8.34
CA GLU A 159 22.31 -7.77 -8.14
C GLU A 159 21.83 -8.36 -9.48
N GLU A 160 21.14 -7.57 -10.33
CA GLU A 160 20.69 -8.02 -11.65
C GLU A 160 21.87 -8.47 -12.55
N LEU A 161 22.94 -7.69 -12.59
CA LEU A 161 24.13 -8.03 -13.36
C LEU A 161 24.81 -9.32 -12.85
N THR A 162 24.81 -9.54 -11.54
CA THR A 162 25.36 -10.74 -10.93
C THR A 162 24.54 -11.98 -11.31
N ASP A 163 23.22 -11.88 -11.28
CA ASP A 163 22.30 -12.94 -11.67
C ASP A 163 22.41 -13.26 -13.17
N ASP A 164 22.47 -12.23 -14.02
CA ASP A 164 22.67 -12.40 -15.46
C ASP A 164 24.03 -13.06 -15.82
N LEU A 165 25.08 -12.67 -15.11
CA LEU A 165 26.41 -13.32 -15.27
C LEU A 165 26.35 -14.78 -14.86
N ALA A 166 25.67 -15.13 -13.77
CA ALA A 166 25.52 -16.50 -13.33
C ALA A 166 24.76 -17.35 -14.37
N ILE A 167 23.71 -16.82 -14.98
CA ILE A 167 22.92 -17.45 -16.04
C ILE A 167 23.81 -17.66 -17.29
N LEU A 168 24.59 -16.65 -17.67
CA LEU A 168 25.49 -16.73 -18.81
C LEU A 168 26.59 -17.78 -18.61
N GLU A 169 27.21 -17.82 -17.42
CA GLU A 169 28.22 -18.82 -17.10
C GLU A 169 27.67 -20.25 -17.15
N ASP A 170 26.44 -20.46 -16.64
CA ASP A 170 25.79 -21.77 -16.67
C ASP A 170 25.43 -22.19 -18.10
N THR A 171 24.98 -21.24 -18.91
CA THR A 171 24.69 -21.45 -20.34
C THR A 171 25.95 -21.83 -21.12
N VAL A 172 27.05 -21.12 -20.89
CA VAL A 172 28.35 -21.40 -21.56
C VAL A 172 28.89 -22.76 -21.16
N LYS A 173 28.79 -23.13 -19.86
CA LYS A 173 29.18 -24.49 -19.40
C LYS A 173 28.32 -25.56 -20.06
N GLY A 174 27.01 -25.33 -20.21
CA GLY A 174 26.13 -26.24 -20.93
C GLY A 174 26.54 -26.45 -22.41
N MET A 175 26.91 -25.35 -23.08
CA MET A 175 27.41 -25.42 -24.48
C MET A 175 28.76 -26.12 -24.65
N GLU A 176 29.65 -26.03 -23.69
CA GLU A 176 30.91 -26.77 -23.69
C GLU A 176 30.66 -28.27 -23.53
N TYR A 177 29.73 -28.69 -22.68
CA TYR A 177 29.33 -30.09 -22.54
C TYR A 177 28.67 -30.67 -23.81
N GLU A 178 27.86 -29.91 -24.53
CA GLU A 178 27.28 -30.35 -25.81
C GLU A 178 28.35 -30.56 -26.89
N LYS A 179 29.35 -29.70 -26.95
CA LYS A 179 30.46 -29.87 -27.90
C LYS A 179 31.30 -31.10 -27.64
N GLU A 180 31.46 -31.51 -26.39
CA GLU A 180 32.18 -32.75 -26.03
C GLU A 180 31.36 -34.01 -26.36
N LEU A 181 30.04 -33.93 -26.35
CA LEU A 181 29.11 -35.03 -26.69
C LEU A 181 28.95 -35.25 -28.21
N GLU A 182 29.18 -34.24 -29.05
CA GLU A 182 29.15 -34.38 -30.52
C GLU A 182 30.48 -35.00 -31.10
N ILE A 183 31.49 -35.20 -30.29
CA ILE A 183 32.77 -35.78 -30.70
C ILE A 183 32.83 -37.33 -30.45
N PHE A 184 31.81 -37.90 -29.81
CA PHE A 184 31.61 -39.34 -29.64
C PHE A 184 30.44 -39.84 -30.47
#